data_4264848ef2dbf2bf707ffdb9d9b51459
#
_entry.id   4264848ef2dbf2bf707ffdb9d9b51459
#
_cell.length_a   1.000
_cell.length_b   1.000
_cell.length_c   1.000
_cell.angle_alpha   90.00
_cell.angle_beta   90.00
_cell.angle_gamma   90.00
#
_symmetry.space_group_name_H-M   'P 1'
#
loop_
_entity.id
_entity.type
_entity.pdbx_description
1 polymer ?
#
loop_
_entity_poly.entity_id
_entity_poly.type
_entity_poly.pdbx_seq_one_letter_code
_entity_poly.pdbx_strand_id
1 'polypeptide(L)'
;HRVYISVSKTFHMQKSDTTGMILNSQHDVDVLTKQLKIKQHPVLKVSTRVPTVHIVGLSKDYTKEELMAMIVKQNHGISKLFESSSTSSEDKLIDVLAVKPLKNNNQIFKAIVKVSNVIRSILALQKNKVYIGHQSMCKVYDSIFVLRCFKCQGYGHHSHDCTNAKVCGLCTGNHDTKSCEQGTNDQDFKCCNCVKANNNETNHHAGDPRCPVFLEYQNRIKRTIPFYQSN
;
A
#
# COMPACT_ATOMS: atom_id res chain seq x y z
N HIS A 1 -6.78 -35.61 16.98
CA HIS A 1 -6.94 -35.08 15.62
C HIS A 1 -5.71 -34.24 15.25
N ARG A 2 -5.00 -34.64 14.22
CA ARG A 2 -3.91 -33.82 13.64
C ARG A 2 -4.56 -32.72 12.81
N VAL A 3 -4.30 -31.46 13.18
CA VAL A 3 -4.77 -30.30 12.39
C VAL A 3 -3.65 -29.94 11.42
N TYR A 4 -3.95 -29.97 10.14
CA TYR A 4 -3.02 -29.56 9.09
C TYR A 4 -3.26 -28.07 8.80
N ILE A 5 -2.19 -27.28 8.88
CA ILE A 5 -2.18 -25.84 8.62
C ILE A 5 -1.22 -25.59 7.47
N SER A 6 -1.69 -24.91 6.44
CA SER A 6 -0.86 -24.56 5.30
C SER A 6 -0.11 -23.26 5.56
N VAL A 7 1.21 -23.34 5.72
CA VAL A 7 2.09 -22.20 5.98
C VAL A 7 2.84 -21.84 4.70
N SER A 8 2.68 -20.60 4.21
CA SER A 8 3.41 -20.14 3.02
C SER A 8 4.81 -19.63 3.35
N LYS A 9 5.00 -19.04 4.55
CA LYS A 9 6.31 -18.53 4.98
C LYS A 9 6.38 -18.37 6.49
N THR A 10 7.54 -18.66 7.07
CA THR A 10 7.92 -18.32 8.43
C THR A 10 9.07 -17.32 8.43
N PHE A 11 9.10 -16.40 9.40
CA PHE A 11 10.19 -15.44 9.58
C PHE A 11 10.39 -15.14 11.07
N HIS A 12 11.63 -14.90 11.45
CA HIS A 12 11.99 -14.51 12.81
C HIS A 12 12.16 -12.99 12.89
N MET A 13 11.56 -12.36 13.90
CA MET A 13 11.66 -10.91 14.08
C MET A 13 12.89 -10.58 14.92
N GLN A 14 13.89 -9.92 14.31
CA GLN A 14 15.20 -9.65 14.89
C GLN A 14 15.19 -8.83 16.20
N LYS A 15 14.10 -8.13 16.53
CA LYS A 15 13.99 -7.29 17.74
C LYS A 15 13.16 -7.89 18.88
N SER A 16 12.59 -9.04 18.66
CA SER A 16 11.79 -9.76 19.67
C SER A 16 11.93 -11.24 19.40
N ASP A 17 11.93 -12.04 20.44
CA ASP A 17 11.93 -13.51 20.32
C ASP A 17 10.57 -14.02 19.81
N THR A 18 10.17 -13.51 18.66
CA THR A 18 8.84 -13.72 18.06
C THR A 18 9.00 -14.30 16.67
N THR A 19 8.32 -15.41 16.40
CA THR A 19 8.24 -16.01 15.07
C THR A 19 6.94 -15.56 14.39
N GLY A 20 7.06 -14.94 13.22
CA GLY A 20 5.93 -14.63 12.37
C GLY A 20 5.67 -15.74 11.36
N MET A 21 4.40 -15.99 11.05
CA MET A 21 3.98 -16.93 10.02
C MET A 21 3.00 -16.27 9.07
N ILE A 22 3.15 -16.52 7.77
CA ILE A 22 2.16 -16.17 6.76
C ILE A 22 1.41 -17.46 6.41
N LEU A 23 0.12 -17.47 6.61
CA LEU A 23 -0.75 -18.61 6.35
C LEU A 23 -1.51 -18.41 5.04
N ASN A 24 -1.85 -19.50 4.37
CA ASN A 24 -2.44 -19.44 3.03
C ASN A 24 -3.93 -19.08 3.04
N SER A 25 -4.61 -19.26 4.18
CA SER A 25 -6.04 -18.95 4.28
C SER A 25 -6.43 -18.35 5.64
N GLN A 26 -7.54 -17.61 5.69
CA GLN A 26 -8.09 -17.11 6.94
C GLN A 26 -8.50 -18.28 7.87
N HIS A 27 -8.97 -19.39 7.31
CA HIS A 27 -9.29 -20.60 8.06
C HIS A 27 -8.05 -21.11 8.83
N ASP A 28 -6.87 -21.18 8.16
CA ASP A 28 -5.62 -21.59 8.81
C ASP A 28 -5.20 -20.63 9.93
N VAL A 29 -5.44 -19.32 9.76
CA VAL A 29 -5.18 -18.30 10.80
C VAL A 29 -6.06 -18.55 12.01
N ASP A 30 -7.35 -18.82 11.84
CA ASP A 30 -8.30 -19.00 12.94
C ASP A 30 -8.02 -20.32 13.68
N VAL A 31 -7.71 -21.38 12.96
CA VAL A 31 -7.32 -22.69 13.53
C VAL A 31 -6.05 -22.56 14.35
N LEU A 32 -4.99 -21.93 13.79
CA LEU A 32 -3.73 -21.73 14.50
C LEU A 32 -3.91 -20.85 15.74
N THR A 33 -4.66 -19.75 15.60
CA THR A 33 -4.93 -18.82 16.71
C THR A 33 -5.65 -19.53 17.85
N LYS A 34 -6.64 -20.39 17.56
CA LYS A 34 -7.35 -21.20 18.54
C LYS A 34 -6.40 -22.18 19.26
N GLN A 35 -5.55 -22.85 18.50
CA GLN A 35 -4.56 -23.80 19.03
C GLN A 35 -3.55 -23.12 19.94
N LEU A 36 -3.02 -21.97 19.55
CA LEU A 36 -2.04 -21.19 20.33
C LEU A 36 -2.66 -20.62 21.61
N LYS A 37 -3.92 -20.14 21.56
CA LYS A 37 -4.66 -19.72 22.75
C LYS A 37 -4.86 -20.83 23.76
N ILE A 38 -5.19 -22.05 23.31
CA ILE A 38 -5.31 -23.23 24.17
C ILE A 38 -3.98 -23.52 24.88
N LYS A 39 -2.84 -23.29 24.21
CA LYS A 39 -1.50 -23.47 24.76
C LYS A 39 -0.97 -22.24 25.51
N GLN A 40 -1.79 -21.23 25.75
CA GLN A 40 -1.44 -19.96 26.43
C GLN A 40 -0.28 -19.19 25.78
N HIS A 41 -0.04 -19.38 24.48
CA HIS A 41 0.94 -18.56 23.76
C HIS A 41 0.33 -17.21 23.36
N PRO A 42 1.05 -16.09 23.57
CA PRO A 42 0.58 -14.79 23.14
C PRO A 42 0.54 -14.74 21.59
N VAL A 43 -0.63 -14.42 21.04
CA VAL A 43 -0.84 -14.32 19.60
C VAL A 43 -1.13 -12.86 19.25
N LEU A 44 -0.23 -12.24 18.50
CA LEU A 44 -0.46 -10.95 17.87
C LEU A 44 -0.98 -11.17 16.44
N LYS A 45 -2.27 -10.91 16.24
CA LYS A 45 -2.85 -10.89 14.88
C LYS A 45 -2.37 -9.63 14.18
N VAL A 46 -1.39 -9.75 13.30
CA VAL A 46 -0.98 -8.63 12.44
C VAL A 46 -2.06 -8.44 11.40
N SER A 47 -2.69 -7.26 11.38
CA SER A 47 -3.64 -6.92 10.33
C SER A 47 -2.94 -6.96 8.97
N THR A 48 -3.44 -7.77 8.06
CA THR A 48 -2.95 -7.78 6.68
C THR A 48 -3.24 -6.43 6.04
N ARG A 49 -2.24 -5.89 5.33
CA ARG A 49 -2.46 -4.65 4.57
C ARG A 49 -3.46 -4.92 3.46
N VAL A 50 -4.46 -4.07 3.36
CA VAL A 50 -5.42 -4.13 2.26
C VAL A 50 -4.93 -3.30 1.07
N PRO A 51 -5.27 -3.70 -0.17
CA PRO A 51 -4.93 -2.94 -1.35
C PRO A 51 -5.48 -1.51 -1.29
N THR A 52 -4.67 -0.56 -1.74
CA THR A 52 -5.11 0.81 -1.99
C THR A 52 -5.00 1.06 -3.49
N VAL A 53 -6.02 1.64 -4.07
CA VAL A 53 -6.06 1.94 -5.50
C VAL A 53 -6.32 3.43 -5.74
N HIS A 54 -5.83 3.92 -6.87
CA HIS A 54 -6.21 5.20 -7.43
C HIS A 54 -7.23 4.97 -8.54
N ILE A 55 -8.40 5.56 -8.42
CA ILE A 55 -9.41 5.62 -9.49
C ILE A 55 -9.24 6.96 -10.18
N VAL A 56 -8.91 6.95 -11.47
CA VAL A 56 -8.57 8.15 -12.26
C VAL A 56 -9.56 8.32 -13.41
N GLY A 57 -9.96 9.55 -13.66
CA GLY A 57 -10.91 9.90 -14.71
C GLY A 57 -12.29 10.28 -14.19
N LEU A 58 -12.40 10.68 -12.92
CA LEU A 58 -13.64 11.20 -12.35
C LEU A 58 -13.94 12.58 -12.95
N SER A 59 -15.19 12.80 -13.35
CA SER A 59 -15.64 14.03 -14.04
C SER A 59 -15.92 15.20 -13.09
N LYS A 60 -16.04 14.95 -11.78
CA LYS A 60 -16.26 15.98 -10.75
C LYS A 60 -15.68 15.55 -9.42
N ASP A 61 -15.67 16.46 -8.45
CA ASP A 61 -15.34 16.19 -7.06
C ASP A 61 -16.55 15.54 -6.38
N TYR A 62 -16.56 14.21 -6.35
CA TYR A 62 -17.58 13.42 -5.67
C TYR A 62 -17.33 13.42 -4.16
N THR A 63 -18.40 13.42 -3.34
CA THR A 63 -18.26 13.07 -1.94
C THR A 63 -17.84 11.61 -1.78
N LYS A 64 -17.31 11.24 -0.62
CA LYS A 64 -16.87 9.87 -0.36
C LYS A 64 -18.04 8.88 -0.42
N GLU A 65 -19.18 9.29 0.11
CA GLU A 65 -20.43 8.52 0.18
C GLU A 65 -21.03 8.32 -1.22
N GLU A 66 -21.10 9.38 -2.03
CA GLU A 66 -21.55 9.31 -3.42
C GLU A 66 -20.67 8.35 -4.23
N LEU A 67 -19.34 8.49 -4.12
CA LEU A 67 -18.41 7.68 -4.87
C LEU A 67 -18.51 6.21 -4.45
N MET A 68 -18.57 5.91 -3.16
CA MET A 68 -18.75 4.56 -2.65
C MET A 68 -20.05 3.92 -3.18
N ALA A 69 -21.16 4.66 -3.10
CA ALA A 69 -22.45 4.18 -3.60
C ALA A 69 -22.42 3.87 -5.10
N MET A 70 -21.76 4.70 -5.92
CA MET A 70 -21.59 4.46 -7.34
C MET A 70 -20.70 3.25 -7.63
N ILE A 71 -19.56 3.10 -6.92
CA ILE A 71 -18.69 1.93 -7.08
C ILE A 71 -19.48 0.65 -6.82
N VAL A 72 -20.30 0.61 -5.77
CA VAL A 72 -21.11 -0.58 -5.44
C VAL A 72 -22.22 -0.80 -6.46
N LYS A 73 -23.03 0.21 -6.77
CA LYS A 73 -24.25 0.05 -7.58
C LYS A 73 -23.97 -0.17 -9.08
N GLN A 74 -22.94 0.47 -9.61
CA GLN A 74 -22.70 0.50 -11.07
C GLN A 74 -21.75 -0.61 -11.56
N ASN A 75 -21.14 -1.37 -10.65
CA ASN A 75 -20.19 -2.43 -10.99
C ASN A 75 -20.74 -3.80 -10.55
N HIS A 76 -21.34 -4.51 -11.50
CA HIS A 76 -22.11 -5.74 -11.25
C HIS A 76 -21.38 -6.77 -10.37
N GLY A 77 -20.08 -7.02 -10.60
CA GLY A 77 -19.31 -7.94 -9.76
C GLY A 77 -19.22 -7.50 -8.30
N ILE A 78 -19.16 -6.17 -8.06
CA ILE A 78 -19.11 -5.59 -6.73
C ILE A 78 -20.52 -5.59 -6.12
N SER A 79 -21.59 -5.22 -6.88
CA SER A 79 -22.95 -5.20 -6.35
C SER A 79 -23.38 -6.59 -5.87
N LYS A 80 -23.11 -7.64 -6.65
CA LYS A 80 -23.35 -9.03 -6.23
C LYS A 80 -22.67 -9.40 -4.91
N LEU A 81 -21.43 -8.92 -4.70
CA LEU A 81 -20.71 -9.14 -3.44
C LEU A 81 -21.47 -8.52 -2.26
N PHE A 82 -22.01 -7.30 -2.44
CA PHE A 82 -22.77 -6.60 -1.40
C PHE A 82 -24.15 -7.16 -1.16
N GLU A 83 -24.79 -7.75 -2.17
CA GLU A 83 -26.08 -8.40 -2.05
C GLU A 83 -26.00 -9.75 -1.33
N SER A 84 -24.84 -10.41 -1.36
CA SER A 84 -24.63 -11.69 -0.69
C SER A 84 -24.59 -11.52 0.84
N SER A 85 -25.47 -12.21 1.54
CA SER A 85 -25.51 -12.28 3.00
C SER A 85 -24.39 -13.12 3.62
N SER A 86 -23.80 -14.03 2.83
CA SER A 86 -22.68 -14.89 3.26
C SER A 86 -21.32 -14.21 3.22
N THR A 87 -21.21 -13.02 2.61
CA THR A 87 -19.95 -12.30 2.48
C THR A 87 -19.65 -11.50 3.74
N SER A 88 -18.42 -11.62 4.24
CA SER A 88 -17.97 -10.91 5.43
C SER A 88 -17.91 -9.38 5.21
N SER A 89 -17.99 -8.61 6.28
CA SER A 89 -17.79 -7.14 6.22
C SER A 89 -16.38 -6.76 5.77
N GLU A 90 -15.37 -7.59 6.07
CA GLU A 90 -13.99 -7.38 5.63
C GLU A 90 -13.86 -7.52 4.10
N ASP A 91 -14.59 -8.48 3.48
CA ASP A 91 -14.60 -8.67 2.04
C ASP A 91 -15.36 -7.56 1.29
N LYS A 92 -16.29 -6.88 1.96
CA LYS A 92 -17.04 -5.73 1.45
C LYS A 92 -16.35 -4.40 1.66
N LEU A 93 -15.11 -4.38 2.13
CA LEU A 93 -14.41 -3.13 2.45
C LEU A 93 -14.19 -2.27 1.20
N ILE A 94 -14.80 -1.09 1.20
CA ILE A 94 -14.48 0.05 0.34
C ILE A 94 -14.39 1.28 1.24
N ASP A 95 -13.22 1.90 1.32
CA ASP A 95 -12.99 3.10 2.11
C ASP A 95 -12.36 4.19 1.21
N VAL A 96 -13.13 5.22 0.91
CA VAL A 96 -12.68 6.35 0.11
C VAL A 96 -11.91 7.33 0.98
N LEU A 97 -10.59 7.32 0.87
CA LEU A 97 -9.70 8.14 1.68
C LEU A 97 -9.74 9.62 1.27
N ALA A 98 -9.67 9.88 -0.03
CA ALA A 98 -9.66 11.22 -0.58
C ALA A 98 -10.09 11.24 -2.05
N VAL A 99 -10.73 12.35 -2.46
CA VAL A 99 -10.91 12.74 -3.88
C VAL A 99 -10.12 14.03 -4.10
N LYS A 100 -9.38 14.13 -5.20
CA LYS A 100 -8.49 15.27 -5.48
C LYS A 100 -8.40 15.52 -6.98
N PRO A 101 -8.29 16.80 -7.41
CA PRO A 101 -8.02 17.11 -8.82
C PRO A 101 -6.65 16.56 -9.25
N LEU A 102 -6.49 16.28 -10.52
CA LEU A 102 -5.19 15.95 -11.11
C LEU A 102 -4.31 17.20 -11.21
N LYS A 103 -3.00 17.04 -10.95
CA LYS A 103 -2.05 18.15 -10.98
C LYS A 103 -2.03 18.92 -12.30
N ASN A 104 -2.23 18.22 -13.42
CA ASN A 104 -2.13 18.80 -14.77
C ASN A 104 -3.50 19.12 -15.39
N ASN A 105 -4.60 18.78 -14.74
CA ASN A 105 -5.95 19.05 -15.22
C ASN A 105 -6.94 19.08 -14.04
N ASN A 106 -7.33 20.27 -13.61
CA ASN A 106 -8.24 20.48 -12.48
C ASN A 106 -9.70 20.07 -12.78
N GLN A 107 -10.03 19.74 -14.03
CA GLN A 107 -11.37 19.25 -14.43
C GLN A 107 -11.50 17.73 -14.30
N ILE A 108 -10.38 17.03 -14.11
CA ILE A 108 -10.35 15.58 -13.92
C ILE A 108 -9.89 15.29 -12.49
N PHE A 109 -10.64 14.43 -11.81
CA PHE A 109 -10.33 14.04 -10.44
C PHE A 109 -9.82 12.61 -10.36
N LYS A 110 -9.13 12.33 -9.27
CA LYS A 110 -8.74 10.98 -8.84
C LYS A 110 -9.20 10.72 -7.43
N ALA A 111 -9.64 9.52 -7.17
CA ALA A 111 -9.89 9.03 -5.83
C ALA A 111 -8.80 8.09 -5.36
N ILE A 112 -8.53 8.12 -4.05
CA ILE A 112 -7.67 7.17 -3.35
C ILE A 112 -8.61 6.30 -2.51
N VAL A 113 -8.67 5.00 -2.80
CA VAL A 113 -9.63 4.08 -2.21
C VAL A 113 -8.92 2.85 -1.67
N LYS A 114 -9.17 2.49 -0.40
CA LYS A 114 -8.83 1.17 0.13
C LYS A 114 -9.94 0.20 -0.24
N VAL A 115 -9.57 -0.98 -0.68
CA VAL A 115 -10.52 -2.02 -1.06
C VAL A 115 -10.09 -3.37 -0.48
N SER A 116 -11.04 -4.28 -0.25
CA SER A 116 -10.70 -5.65 0.12
C SER A 116 -9.93 -6.36 -0.99
N ASN A 117 -9.25 -7.47 -0.67
CA ASN A 117 -8.59 -8.30 -1.68
C ASN A 117 -9.60 -8.86 -2.70
N VAL A 118 -10.81 -9.19 -2.25
CA VAL A 118 -11.89 -9.69 -3.11
C VAL A 118 -12.29 -8.63 -4.12
N ILE A 119 -12.57 -7.40 -3.67
CA ILE A 119 -12.93 -6.29 -4.57
C ILE A 119 -11.78 -5.96 -5.51
N ARG A 120 -10.52 -5.98 -5.03
CA ARG A 120 -9.37 -5.76 -5.92
C ARG A 120 -9.27 -6.83 -7.00
N SER A 121 -9.59 -8.09 -6.69
CA SER A 121 -9.65 -9.18 -7.68
C SER A 121 -10.76 -8.96 -8.71
N ILE A 122 -11.95 -8.52 -8.28
CA ILE A 122 -13.05 -8.16 -9.20
C ILE A 122 -12.60 -7.03 -10.15
N LEU A 123 -11.96 -5.98 -9.61
CA LEU A 123 -11.44 -4.88 -10.44
C LEU A 123 -10.38 -5.36 -11.44
N ALA A 124 -9.53 -6.33 -11.08
CA ALA A 124 -8.56 -6.93 -12.00
C ALA A 124 -9.24 -7.69 -13.13
N LEU A 125 -10.26 -8.50 -12.83
CA LEU A 125 -11.09 -9.19 -13.84
C LEU A 125 -11.79 -8.20 -14.79
N GLN A 126 -12.13 -7.01 -14.31
CA GLN A 126 -12.67 -5.90 -15.10
C GLN A 126 -11.57 -5.10 -15.85
N LYS A 127 -10.39 -5.67 -16.05
CA LYS A 127 -9.24 -5.03 -16.72
C LYS A 127 -8.81 -3.71 -16.08
N ASN A 128 -8.87 -3.64 -14.74
CA ASN A 128 -8.59 -2.44 -13.95
C ASN A 128 -9.42 -1.22 -14.38
N LYS A 129 -10.71 -1.43 -14.56
CA LYS A 129 -11.69 -0.40 -14.90
C LYS A 129 -12.86 -0.45 -13.91
N VAL A 130 -13.46 0.72 -13.65
CA VAL A 130 -14.63 0.87 -12.79
C VAL A 130 -15.58 1.90 -13.42
N TYR A 131 -16.88 1.61 -13.40
CA TYR A 131 -17.90 2.53 -13.89
C TYR A 131 -18.34 3.46 -12.77
N ILE A 132 -18.32 4.77 -13.04
CA ILE A 132 -18.71 5.83 -12.09
C ILE A 132 -19.47 6.93 -12.85
N GLY A 133 -20.69 7.22 -12.39
CA GLY A 133 -21.56 8.22 -13.03
C GLY A 133 -22.16 7.74 -14.34
N HIS A 134 -22.63 8.68 -15.15
CA HIS A 134 -23.26 8.39 -16.43
C HIS A 134 -22.19 8.02 -17.46
N GLN A 135 -22.03 6.73 -17.74
CA GLN A 135 -21.19 6.17 -18.81
C GLN A 135 -19.67 6.46 -18.71
N SER A 136 -19.18 6.97 -17.57
CA SER A 136 -17.76 7.22 -17.38
C SER A 136 -17.04 5.97 -16.89
N MET A 137 -16.11 5.48 -17.71
CA MET A 137 -15.24 4.36 -17.36
C MET A 137 -13.90 4.89 -16.85
N CYS A 138 -13.72 4.82 -15.54
CA CYS A 138 -12.50 5.25 -14.86
C CYS A 138 -11.45 4.15 -14.84
N LYS A 139 -10.17 4.52 -14.90
CA LYS A 139 -9.05 3.59 -14.81
C LYS A 139 -8.64 3.40 -13.33
N VAL A 140 -8.30 2.17 -12.98
CA VAL A 140 -7.84 1.78 -11.65
C VAL A 140 -6.35 1.47 -11.69
N TYR A 141 -5.58 2.10 -10.81
CA TYR A 141 -4.15 1.88 -10.65
C TYR A 141 -3.84 1.49 -9.21
N ASP A 142 -2.96 0.53 -9.03
CA ASP A 142 -2.49 0.17 -7.70
C ASP A 142 -1.66 1.28 -7.07
N SER A 143 -1.89 1.54 -5.79
CA SER A 143 -1.15 2.52 -5.01
C SER A 143 -0.43 1.84 -3.85
N ILE A 144 0.87 1.68 -4.00
CA ILE A 144 1.72 1.16 -2.93
C ILE A 144 2.40 2.34 -2.24
N PHE A 145 1.85 2.72 -1.08
CA PHE A 145 2.44 3.82 -0.32
C PHE A 145 3.69 3.38 0.41
N VAL A 146 4.79 4.06 0.14
CA VAL A 146 6.07 3.90 0.85
C VAL A 146 6.26 5.08 1.79
N LEU A 147 6.25 4.82 3.09
CA LEU A 147 6.51 5.83 4.09
C LEU A 147 7.99 6.22 4.06
N ARG A 148 8.29 7.50 3.76
CA ARG A 148 9.64 8.07 3.78
C ARG A 148 9.80 9.00 4.97
N CYS A 149 10.86 8.82 5.73
CA CYS A 149 11.27 9.72 6.79
C CYS A 149 11.95 10.97 6.21
N PHE A 150 11.39 12.16 6.43
CA PHE A 150 11.97 13.42 5.94
C PHE A 150 13.19 13.91 6.75
N LYS A 151 13.54 13.26 7.87
CA LYS A 151 14.75 13.53 8.64
C LYS A 151 15.97 12.81 8.05
N CYS A 152 15.91 11.49 7.92
CA CYS A 152 17.05 10.67 7.46
C CYS A 152 16.88 10.15 6.02
N GLN A 153 15.78 10.46 5.36
CA GLN A 153 15.37 10.02 4.02
C GLN A 153 15.14 8.51 3.87
N GLY A 154 15.34 7.71 4.93
CA GLY A 154 15.06 6.27 4.94
C GLY A 154 13.56 5.95 4.88
N TYR A 155 13.23 4.68 4.68
CA TYR A 155 11.84 4.23 4.54
C TYR A 155 11.35 3.48 5.78
N GLY A 156 10.02 3.46 6.00
CA GLY A 156 9.34 2.62 6.98
C GLY A 156 9.10 3.24 8.35
N HIS A 157 9.50 4.49 8.60
CA HIS A 157 9.25 5.19 9.85
C HIS A 157 8.98 6.68 9.64
N HIS A 158 8.34 7.33 10.59
CA HIS A 158 8.10 8.77 10.59
C HIS A 158 9.31 9.56 11.13
N SER A 159 9.37 10.85 10.81
CA SER A 159 10.48 11.72 11.25
C SER A 159 10.52 11.92 12.77
N HIS A 160 9.37 11.87 13.46
CA HIS A 160 9.30 12.00 14.91
C HIS A 160 9.86 10.77 15.65
N ASP A 161 9.77 9.57 15.04
CA ASP A 161 10.32 8.34 15.61
C ASP A 161 11.78 8.08 15.18
N CYS A 162 12.36 9.01 14.40
CA CYS A 162 13.65 8.79 13.78
C CYS A 162 14.81 9.08 14.73
N THR A 163 15.62 8.07 15.02
CA THR A 163 16.87 8.17 15.82
C THR A 163 18.11 8.45 14.95
N ASN A 164 17.98 8.30 13.61
CA ASN A 164 19.11 8.51 12.70
C ASN A 164 19.47 10.00 12.55
N ALA A 165 20.71 10.27 12.14
CA ALA A 165 21.15 11.60 11.78
C ALA A 165 20.32 12.20 10.64
N LYS A 166 20.20 13.52 10.62
CA LYS A 166 19.56 14.28 9.55
C LYS A 166 20.37 14.14 8.25
N VAL A 167 19.66 13.99 7.12
CA VAL A 167 20.27 13.87 5.80
C VAL A 167 19.44 14.65 4.78
N CYS A 168 20.10 15.47 3.99
CA CYS A 168 19.48 16.18 2.87
C CYS A 168 19.03 15.18 1.78
N GLY A 169 17.81 15.34 1.31
CA GLY A 169 17.24 14.48 0.26
C GLY A 169 17.76 14.77 -1.15
N LEU A 170 18.51 15.86 -1.34
CA LEU A 170 19.06 16.26 -2.63
C LEU A 170 20.56 15.93 -2.75
N CYS A 171 21.38 16.33 -1.77
CA CYS A 171 22.84 16.27 -1.85
C CYS A 171 23.52 15.32 -0.85
N THR A 172 22.74 14.66 0.02
CA THR A 172 23.24 13.80 1.11
C THR A 172 23.93 14.53 2.29
N GLY A 173 24.04 15.85 2.27
CA GLY A 173 24.64 16.65 3.34
C GLY A 173 23.84 16.60 4.66
N ASN A 174 24.48 17.00 5.76
CA ASN A 174 23.87 17.01 7.09
C ASN A 174 23.10 18.33 7.36
N HIS A 175 22.07 18.60 6.55
CA HIS A 175 21.18 19.76 6.68
C HIS A 175 19.77 19.40 6.24
N ASP A 176 18.82 20.33 6.45
CA ASP A 176 17.45 20.14 5.96
C ASP A 176 17.40 20.25 4.42
N THR A 177 16.62 19.40 3.78
CA THR A 177 16.44 19.45 2.33
C THR A 177 15.92 20.82 1.84
N LYS A 178 15.13 21.50 2.68
CA LYS A 178 14.57 22.84 2.35
C LYS A 178 15.64 23.95 2.33
N SER A 179 16.73 23.78 3.06
CA SER A 179 17.86 24.72 3.13
C SER A 179 19.07 24.27 2.31
N CYS A 180 18.85 23.40 1.32
CA CYS A 180 19.91 22.95 0.45
C CYS A 180 20.28 24.03 -0.56
N GLU A 181 21.53 24.45 -0.54
CA GLU A 181 22.09 25.46 -1.47
C GLU A 181 22.44 24.86 -2.84
N GLN A 182 22.62 23.54 -2.93
CA GLN A 182 22.77 22.85 -4.20
C GLN A 182 21.43 22.89 -4.92
N GLY A 183 21.35 23.72 -5.93
CA GLY A 183 20.13 24.11 -6.63
C GLY A 183 19.21 22.96 -7.09
N THR A 184 18.19 23.30 -7.84
CA THR A 184 17.18 22.38 -8.37
C THR A 184 17.63 21.61 -9.62
N ASN A 185 18.91 21.65 -9.98
CA ASN A 185 19.42 20.93 -11.15
C ASN A 185 19.53 19.43 -10.85
N ASP A 186 18.83 18.63 -11.62
CA ASP A 186 18.81 17.17 -11.49
C ASP A 186 20.20 16.51 -11.58
N GLN A 187 21.18 17.20 -12.18
CA GLN A 187 22.56 16.73 -12.35
C GLN A 187 23.36 16.68 -11.04
N ASP A 188 22.98 17.50 -10.05
CA ASP A 188 23.67 17.62 -8.76
C ASP A 188 23.05 16.73 -7.68
N PHE A 189 21.98 16.02 -8.01
CA PHE A 189 21.30 15.18 -7.03
C PHE A 189 22.07 13.91 -6.71
N LYS A 190 22.07 13.57 -5.41
CA LYS A 190 22.68 12.35 -4.90
C LYS A 190 21.75 11.65 -3.90
N CYS A 191 21.32 10.45 -4.23
CA CYS A 191 20.41 9.69 -3.39
C CYS A 191 21.15 9.04 -2.21
N CYS A 192 20.88 9.50 -1.00
CA CYS A 192 21.49 8.95 0.22
C CYS A 192 21.12 7.47 0.46
N ASN A 193 19.95 7.01 0.01
CA ASN A 193 19.54 5.62 0.15
C ASN A 193 20.34 4.69 -0.79
N CYS A 194 20.57 5.13 -2.03
CA CYS A 194 21.40 4.38 -2.99
C CYS A 194 22.87 4.37 -2.56
N VAL A 195 23.38 5.48 -2.07
CA VAL A 195 24.76 5.55 -1.50
C VAL A 195 24.91 4.56 -0.34
N LYS A 196 23.98 4.54 0.61
CA LYS A 196 23.99 3.59 1.75
C LYS A 196 23.87 2.13 1.33
N ALA A 197 23.19 1.86 0.22
CA ALA A 197 23.01 0.52 -0.33
C ALA A 197 24.14 0.09 -1.28
N ASN A 198 25.19 0.91 -1.43
CA ASN A 198 26.29 0.71 -2.40
C ASN A 198 25.77 0.47 -3.83
N ASN A 199 24.73 1.20 -4.23
CA ASN A 199 24.16 1.12 -5.56
C ASN A 199 24.91 2.08 -6.51
N ASN A 200 25.14 1.65 -7.74
CA ASN A 200 25.84 2.44 -8.75
C ASN A 200 25.01 3.63 -9.26
N GLU A 201 23.68 3.51 -9.24
CA GLU A 201 22.76 4.56 -9.67
C GLU A 201 22.42 5.49 -8.51
N THR A 202 23.20 6.53 -8.31
CA THR A 202 23.00 7.51 -7.22
C THR A 202 22.49 8.87 -7.70
N ASN A 203 22.55 9.17 -9.01
CA ASN A 203 22.27 10.49 -9.58
C ASN A 203 20.78 10.81 -9.66
N HIS A 204 20.13 10.88 -8.51
CA HIS A 204 18.73 11.27 -8.33
C HIS A 204 18.49 11.67 -6.88
N HIS A 205 17.40 12.41 -6.61
CA HIS A 205 17.05 12.78 -5.24
C HIS A 205 16.46 11.61 -4.43
N ALA A 206 16.56 11.66 -3.10
CA ALA A 206 15.90 10.69 -2.24
C ALA A 206 14.37 10.77 -2.41
N GLY A 207 13.73 9.62 -2.71
CA GLY A 207 12.28 9.52 -3.00
C GLY A 207 11.91 9.72 -4.45
N ASP A 208 12.88 9.73 -5.38
CA ASP A 208 12.60 9.55 -6.80
C ASP A 208 11.88 8.20 -7.00
N PRO A 209 10.74 8.16 -7.71
CA PRO A 209 10.01 6.91 -7.94
C PRO A 209 10.80 5.89 -8.77
N ARG A 210 11.86 6.30 -9.47
CA ARG A 210 12.76 5.42 -10.24
C ARG A 210 13.91 4.87 -9.39
N CYS A 211 14.09 5.35 -8.15
CA CYS A 211 15.16 4.92 -7.26
C CYS A 211 15.12 3.40 -7.03
N PRO A 212 16.22 2.65 -7.31
CA PRO A 212 16.26 1.19 -7.10
C PRO A 212 15.91 0.79 -5.66
N VAL A 213 16.42 1.49 -4.67
CA VAL A 213 16.13 1.24 -3.25
C VAL A 213 14.66 1.52 -2.90
N PHE A 214 14.07 2.57 -3.49
CA PHE A 214 12.64 2.84 -3.35
C PHE A 214 11.79 1.71 -3.94
N LEU A 215 12.11 1.28 -5.16
CA LEU A 215 11.39 0.21 -5.86
C LEU A 215 11.52 -1.13 -5.13
N GLU A 216 12.70 -1.46 -4.60
CA GLU A 216 12.88 -2.65 -3.77
C GLU A 216 12.00 -2.59 -2.51
N TYR A 217 11.99 -1.44 -1.82
CA TYR A 217 11.16 -1.25 -0.63
C TYR A 217 9.67 -1.33 -0.95
N GLN A 218 9.25 -0.73 -2.07
CA GLN A 218 7.88 -0.82 -2.58
C GLN A 218 7.49 -2.28 -2.88
N ASN A 219 8.37 -3.04 -3.53
CA ASN A 219 8.15 -4.46 -3.80
C ASN A 219 8.07 -5.30 -2.51
N ARG A 220 8.86 -4.95 -1.49
CA ARG A 220 8.75 -5.58 -0.16
C ARG A 220 7.38 -5.35 0.46
N ILE A 221 6.87 -4.11 0.40
CA ILE A 221 5.50 -3.80 0.87
C ILE A 221 4.47 -4.56 0.05
N LYS A 222 4.60 -4.57 -1.29
CA LYS A 222 3.69 -5.27 -2.20
C LYS A 222 3.53 -6.74 -1.81
N ARG A 223 4.64 -7.41 -1.47
CA ARG A 223 4.63 -8.82 -1.01
C ARG A 223 3.90 -9.04 0.33
N THR A 224 3.58 -8.00 1.10
CA THR A 224 2.80 -8.11 2.34
C THR A 224 1.28 -7.98 2.12
N ILE A 225 0.85 -7.69 0.90
CA ILE A 225 -0.56 -7.54 0.53
C ILE A 225 -1.00 -8.83 -0.17
N PRO A 226 -1.96 -9.59 0.37
CA PRO A 226 -2.34 -10.92 -0.15
C PRO A 226 -2.69 -10.92 -1.63
N PHE A 227 -3.41 -9.91 -2.12
CA PHE A 227 -3.78 -9.79 -3.53
C PHE A 227 -2.57 -9.90 -4.49
N TYR A 228 -1.38 -9.39 -4.10
CA TYR A 228 -0.19 -9.41 -4.97
C TYR A 228 0.67 -10.66 -4.80
N GLN A 229 0.29 -11.57 -3.90
CA GLN A 229 1.03 -12.84 -3.70
C GLN A 229 0.55 -13.94 -4.64
N SER A 230 -0.67 -13.82 -5.15
CA SER A 230 -1.35 -14.81 -6.02
C SER A 230 -1.23 -14.50 -7.52
N ASN A 231 -0.49 -13.46 -7.89
CA ASN A 231 -0.27 -13.06 -9.29
C ASN A 231 1.21 -13.05 -9.66
#